data_f42b4dcda908be555c2f78289796f90e
#
_entry.id   f42b4dcda908be555c2f78289796f90e
#
_cell.length_a   1.000
_cell.length_b   1.000
_cell.length_c   1.000
_cell.angle_alpha   90.00
_cell.angle_beta   90.00
_cell.angle_gamma   90.00
#
_symmetry.space_group_name_H-M   'P 1'
#
loop_
_entity.id
_entity.type
_entity.pdbx_description
1 polymer ?
#
loop_
_entity_poly.entity_id
_entity_poly.type
_entity_poly.pdbx_seq_one_letter_code
_entity_poly.pdbx_strand_id
1 'polypeptide(L)'
;MNVVIIGLGAIGRMIVDGVAGDESPVRLAGVAVRPARAEEARAELVSDIAVFTSPEEIVAARPDMVVECAGQAALRQYGEALLSSGLDLMVVATGALADGDYRARLLAAAEKGGARLHVPAGATAGLDGLGALK
;
A
#
# COMPACT_ATOMS: atom_id res chain seq x y z
N MET A 1 -3.96 -7.91 11.83
CA MET A 1 -4.09 -6.71 10.99
C MET A 1 -4.28 -7.13 9.55
N ASN A 2 -5.37 -6.70 8.89
CA ASN A 2 -5.66 -6.99 7.48
C ASN A 2 -4.99 -5.95 6.58
N VAL A 3 -4.19 -6.40 5.62
CA VAL A 3 -3.42 -5.53 4.74
C VAL A 3 -3.77 -5.81 3.29
N VAL A 4 -3.87 -4.75 2.48
CA VAL A 4 -3.93 -4.83 1.02
C VAL A 4 -2.64 -4.24 0.45
N ILE A 5 -2.03 -4.92 -0.52
CA ILE A 5 -0.89 -4.38 -1.27
C ILE A 5 -1.32 -3.89 -2.66
N ILE A 6 -0.76 -2.78 -3.10
CA ILE A 6 -0.88 -2.29 -4.47
C ILE A 6 0.40 -2.66 -5.21
N GLY A 7 0.27 -3.57 -6.18
CA GLY A 7 1.36 -4.08 -7.00
C GLY A 7 1.82 -5.49 -6.63
N LEU A 8 1.93 -6.34 -7.64
CA LEU A 8 2.45 -7.71 -7.55
C LEU A 8 3.74 -7.81 -8.40
N GLY A 9 4.67 -6.86 -8.15
CA GLY A 9 6.03 -6.87 -8.67
C GLY A 9 6.98 -7.61 -7.74
N ALA A 10 8.29 -7.37 -7.86
CA ALA A 10 9.29 -8.02 -7.01
C ALA A 10 9.04 -7.77 -5.52
N ILE A 11 8.81 -6.50 -5.13
CA ILE A 11 8.55 -6.15 -3.72
C ILE A 11 7.22 -6.74 -3.25
N GLY A 12 6.15 -6.64 -4.06
CA GLY A 12 4.84 -7.18 -3.71
C GLY A 12 4.88 -8.69 -3.46
N ARG A 13 5.57 -9.45 -4.30
CA ARG A 13 5.77 -10.90 -4.10
C ARG A 13 6.54 -11.21 -2.82
N MET A 14 7.62 -10.47 -2.54
CA MET A 14 8.36 -10.63 -1.28
C MET A 14 7.48 -10.39 -0.05
N ILE A 15 6.55 -9.43 -0.12
CA ILE A 15 5.59 -9.19 0.98
C ILE A 15 4.61 -10.36 1.06
N VAL A 16 4.04 -10.83 -0.06
CA VAL A 16 3.13 -11.99 -0.10
C VAL A 16 3.79 -13.20 0.56
N ASP A 17 5.02 -13.53 0.14
CA ASP A 17 5.78 -14.66 0.68
C ASP A 17 6.13 -14.47 2.16
N GLY A 18 6.46 -13.25 2.55
CA GLY A 18 6.87 -12.91 3.92
C GLY A 18 5.72 -12.91 4.94
N VAL A 19 4.49 -12.72 4.50
CA VAL A 19 3.30 -12.77 5.39
C VAL A 19 2.54 -14.10 5.28
N ALA A 20 2.97 -14.99 4.38
CA ALA A 20 2.42 -16.33 4.26
C ALA A 20 2.84 -17.17 5.48
N GLY A 21 1.89 -17.47 6.36
CA GLY A 21 2.10 -18.31 7.53
C GLY A 21 1.16 -17.96 8.68
N ASP A 22 0.77 -18.98 9.44
CA ASP A 22 -0.22 -18.83 10.52
C ASP A 22 0.28 -17.99 11.72
N GLU A 23 1.58 -17.79 11.85
CA GLU A 23 2.18 -17.02 12.95
C GLU A 23 2.34 -15.52 12.62
N SER A 24 2.04 -15.09 11.39
CA SER A 24 2.14 -13.68 11.01
C SER A 24 1.07 -12.82 11.70
N PRO A 25 1.43 -11.71 12.38
CA PRO A 25 0.46 -10.77 12.91
C PRO A 25 -0.29 -10.00 11.81
N VAL A 26 0.17 -10.14 10.56
CA VAL A 26 -0.38 -9.50 9.37
C VAL A 26 -1.04 -10.55 8.49
N ARG A 27 -2.29 -10.32 8.12
CA ARG A 27 -3.03 -11.11 7.15
C ARG A 27 -3.14 -10.33 5.83
N LEU A 28 -2.68 -10.92 4.75
CA LEU A 28 -2.87 -10.35 3.42
C LEU A 28 -4.33 -10.59 2.97
N ALA A 29 -5.12 -9.52 2.96
CA ALA A 29 -6.52 -9.55 2.57
C ALA A 29 -6.71 -9.43 1.05
N GLY A 30 -5.76 -8.82 0.34
CA GLY A 30 -5.84 -8.69 -1.10
C GLY A 30 -4.65 -7.98 -1.74
N VAL A 31 -4.62 -8.05 -3.05
CA VAL A 31 -3.61 -7.42 -3.91
C VAL A 31 -4.30 -6.61 -5.00
N ALA A 32 -3.92 -5.35 -5.15
CA ALA A 32 -4.39 -4.52 -6.26
C ALA A 32 -3.41 -4.55 -7.43
N VAL A 33 -3.91 -4.82 -8.61
CA VAL A 33 -3.13 -4.86 -9.86
C VAL A 33 -3.86 -4.09 -10.96
N ARG A 34 -3.16 -3.76 -12.03
CA ARG A 34 -3.81 -3.21 -13.23
C ARG A 34 -4.84 -4.21 -13.79
N PRO A 35 -5.98 -3.75 -14.34
CA PRO A 35 -7.03 -4.64 -14.87
C PRO A 35 -6.48 -5.73 -15.81
N ALA A 36 -5.54 -5.39 -16.68
CA ALA A 36 -4.90 -6.33 -17.61
C ALA A 36 -4.11 -7.47 -16.92
N ARG A 37 -3.79 -7.34 -15.65
CA ARG A 37 -3.03 -8.33 -14.86
C ARG A 37 -3.92 -9.11 -13.88
N ALA A 38 -5.22 -8.82 -13.82
CA ALA A 38 -6.11 -9.38 -12.80
C ALA A 38 -6.23 -10.91 -12.90
N GLU A 39 -6.39 -11.46 -14.10
CA GLU A 39 -6.50 -12.91 -14.30
C GLU A 39 -5.19 -13.65 -13.94
N GLU A 40 -4.06 -13.09 -14.35
CA GLU A 40 -2.74 -13.62 -13.98
C GLU A 40 -2.53 -13.61 -12.47
N ALA A 41 -2.88 -12.52 -11.81
CA ALA A 41 -2.77 -12.40 -10.36
C ALA A 41 -3.68 -13.40 -9.62
N ARG A 42 -4.91 -13.64 -10.11
CA ARG A 42 -5.81 -14.66 -9.56
C ARG A 42 -5.28 -16.07 -9.70
N ALA A 43 -4.57 -16.35 -10.79
CA ALA A 43 -3.95 -17.65 -11.02
C ALA A 43 -2.68 -17.86 -10.16
N GLU A 44 -1.98 -16.79 -9.80
CA GLU A 44 -0.75 -16.82 -9.02
C GLU A 44 -1.02 -16.89 -7.51
N LEU A 45 -2.05 -16.20 -7.03
CA LEU A 45 -2.35 -16.07 -5.61
C LEU A 45 -3.23 -17.22 -5.09
N VAL A 46 -3.10 -17.52 -3.80
CA VAL A 46 -4.02 -18.45 -3.13
C VAL A 46 -5.44 -17.89 -3.08
N SER A 47 -6.44 -18.76 -3.06
CA SER A 47 -7.85 -18.42 -3.30
C SER A 47 -8.49 -17.46 -2.28
N ASP A 48 -7.90 -17.30 -1.10
CA ASP A 48 -8.40 -16.43 -0.04
C ASP A 48 -7.82 -15.00 -0.10
N ILE A 49 -6.91 -14.72 -1.04
CA ILE A 49 -6.37 -13.39 -1.31
C ILE A 49 -7.20 -12.75 -2.43
N ALA A 50 -7.91 -11.67 -2.10
CA ALA A 50 -8.68 -10.93 -3.09
C ALA A 50 -7.81 -10.21 -4.13
N VAL A 51 -8.27 -10.08 -5.37
CA VAL A 51 -7.61 -9.29 -6.42
C VAL A 51 -8.47 -8.09 -6.75
N PHE A 52 -7.93 -6.90 -6.52
CA PHE A 52 -8.54 -5.61 -6.79
C PHE A 52 -7.97 -4.96 -8.04
N THR A 53 -8.77 -4.11 -8.69
CA THR A 53 -8.36 -3.38 -9.90
C THR A 53 -8.63 -1.87 -9.82
N SER A 54 -9.29 -1.43 -8.74
CA SER A 54 -9.63 -0.03 -8.52
C SER A 54 -9.50 0.37 -7.04
N PRO A 55 -9.35 1.67 -6.72
CA PRO A 55 -9.35 2.14 -5.34
C PRO A 55 -10.69 1.91 -4.63
N GLU A 56 -11.82 1.96 -5.33
CA GLU A 56 -13.17 1.76 -4.78
C GLU A 56 -13.34 0.34 -4.21
N GLU A 57 -12.79 -0.66 -4.89
CA GLU A 57 -12.79 -2.05 -4.43
C GLU A 57 -12.02 -2.21 -3.13
N ILE A 58 -10.86 -1.53 -3.00
CA ILE A 58 -10.06 -1.53 -1.76
C ILE A 58 -10.82 -0.83 -0.62
N VAL A 59 -11.42 0.32 -0.91
CA VAL A 59 -12.23 1.07 0.08
C VAL A 59 -13.40 0.22 0.57
N ALA A 60 -14.07 -0.51 -0.32
CA ALA A 60 -15.16 -1.41 0.05
C ALA A 60 -14.70 -2.58 0.93
N ALA A 61 -13.49 -3.09 0.73
CA ALA A 61 -12.90 -4.17 1.51
C ALA A 61 -12.46 -3.75 2.93
N ARG A 62 -12.27 -2.46 3.19
CA ARG A 62 -11.90 -1.86 4.49
C ARG A 62 -10.72 -2.56 5.17
N PRO A 63 -9.55 -2.64 4.53
CA PRO A 63 -8.37 -3.13 5.21
C PRO A 63 -7.92 -2.18 6.33
N ASP A 64 -7.14 -2.69 7.28
CA ASP A 64 -6.53 -1.87 8.34
C ASP A 64 -5.41 -0.97 7.79
N MET A 65 -4.74 -1.40 6.72
CA MET A 65 -3.67 -0.65 6.06
C MET A 65 -3.55 -1.04 4.58
N VAL A 66 -3.16 -0.08 3.75
CA VAL A 66 -2.78 -0.32 2.36
C VAL A 66 -1.28 -0.04 2.19
N VAL A 67 -0.56 -0.92 1.49
CA VAL A 67 0.87 -0.76 1.18
C VAL A 67 1.04 -0.58 -0.32
N GLU A 68 1.53 0.58 -0.75
CA GLU A 68 1.83 0.85 -2.15
C GLU A 68 3.28 0.45 -2.47
N CYS A 69 3.45 -0.51 -3.38
CA CYS A 69 4.75 -1.00 -3.89
C CYS A 69 4.74 -1.20 -5.43
N ALA A 70 3.84 -0.49 -6.14
CA ALA A 70 3.68 -0.59 -7.60
C ALA A 70 4.39 0.54 -8.37
N GLY A 71 4.76 1.61 -7.69
CA GLY A 71 5.44 2.76 -8.27
C GLY A 71 4.62 4.04 -8.26
N GLN A 72 5.27 5.13 -8.66
CA GLN A 72 4.72 6.49 -8.54
C GLN A 72 3.38 6.69 -9.27
N ALA A 73 3.18 6.02 -10.42
CA ALA A 73 1.93 6.11 -11.17
C ALA A 73 0.75 5.49 -10.40
N ALA A 74 0.99 4.36 -9.73
CA ALA A 74 -0.02 3.72 -8.88
C ALA A 74 -0.33 4.59 -7.66
N LEU A 75 0.68 5.16 -7.00
CA LEU A 75 0.44 6.08 -5.90
C LEU A 75 -0.43 7.27 -6.32
N ARG A 76 -0.20 7.85 -7.51
CA ARG A 76 -1.04 8.94 -8.04
C ARG A 76 -2.47 8.51 -8.34
N GLN A 77 -2.66 7.25 -8.75
CA GLN A 77 -4.00 6.72 -9.04
C GLN A 77 -4.80 6.40 -7.78
N TYR A 78 -4.17 5.87 -6.75
CA TYR A 78 -4.84 5.32 -5.57
C TYR A 78 -4.78 6.23 -4.34
N GLY A 79 -3.69 7.00 -4.17
CA GLY A 79 -3.32 7.60 -2.89
C GLY A 79 -4.37 8.53 -2.29
N GLU A 80 -4.84 9.53 -3.07
CA GLU A 80 -5.82 10.51 -2.57
C GLU A 80 -7.17 9.85 -2.23
N ALA A 81 -7.62 8.90 -3.06
CA ALA A 81 -8.89 8.20 -2.83
C ALA A 81 -8.87 7.35 -1.56
N LEU A 82 -7.79 6.60 -1.33
CA LEU A 82 -7.63 5.74 -0.15
C LEU A 82 -7.54 6.56 1.13
N LEU A 83 -6.66 7.57 1.17
CA LEU A 83 -6.48 8.43 2.32
C LEU A 83 -7.75 9.21 2.68
N SER A 84 -8.44 9.79 1.69
CA SER A 84 -9.69 10.52 1.94
C SER A 84 -10.85 9.62 2.39
N SER A 85 -10.75 8.32 2.16
CA SER A 85 -11.71 7.32 2.63
C SER A 85 -11.37 6.75 4.01
N GLY A 86 -10.34 7.28 4.68
CA GLY A 86 -9.95 6.88 6.03
C GLY A 86 -9.04 5.66 6.11
N LEU A 87 -8.42 5.24 5.00
CA LEU A 87 -7.49 4.12 4.97
C LEU A 87 -6.05 4.59 5.16
N ASP A 88 -5.36 4.05 6.14
CA ASP A 88 -3.93 4.27 6.34
C ASP A 88 -3.14 3.74 5.13
N LEU A 89 -2.21 4.54 4.61
CA LEU A 89 -1.44 4.23 3.42
C LEU A 89 0.06 4.27 3.70
N MET A 90 0.75 3.16 3.50
CA MET A 90 2.21 3.09 3.49
C MET A 90 2.72 3.19 2.05
N VAL A 91 3.65 4.10 1.80
CA VAL A 91 4.19 4.40 0.47
C VAL A 91 5.63 3.96 0.35
N VAL A 92 5.90 3.02 -0.56
CA VAL A 92 7.26 2.60 -0.90
C VAL A 92 7.82 3.42 -2.07
N ALA A 93 6.99 3.81 -3.03
CA ALA A 93 7.38 4.64 -4.17
C ALA A 93 7.51 6.14 -3.80
N THR A 94 8.37 6.45 -2.84
CA THR A 94 8.52 7.78 -2.22
C THR A 94 8.91 8.89 -3.19
N GLY A 95 9.46 8.56 -4.36
CA GLY A 95 9.85 9.55 -5.39
C GLY A 95 8.70 10.47 -5.85
N ALA A 96 7.44 10.00 -5.79
CA ALA A 96 6.28 10.84 -6.11
C ALA A 96 6.07 11.99 -5.09
N LEU A 97 6.55 11.82 -3.85
CA LEU A 97 6.43 12.82 -2.78
C LEU A 97 7.40 14.00 -2.94
N ALA A 98 8.36 13.92 -3.88
CA ALA A 98 9.22 15.04 -4.26
C ALA A 98 8.42 16.17 -4.95
N ASP A 99 7.29 15.83 -5.61
CA ASP A 99 6.33 16.79 -6.10
C ASP A 99 5.56 17.40 -4.91
N GLY A 100 5.85 18.68 -4.61
CA GLY A 100 5.31 19.36 -3.44
C GLY A 100 3.79 19.53 -3.49
N ASP A 101 3.24 19.81 -4.67
CA ASP A 101 1.79 19.99 -4.86
C ASP A 101 1.05 18.65 -4.68
N TYR A 102 1.61 17.59 -5.23
CA TYR A 102 1.03 16.26 -5.04
C TYR A 102 1.11 15.81 -3.57
N ARG A 103 2.24 16.03 -2.91
CA ARG A 103 2.39 15.73 -1.48
C ARG A 103 1.37 16.51 -0.64
N ALA A 104 1.15 17.79 -0.93
CA ALA A 104 0.16 18.60 -0.23
C ALA A 104 -1.26 18.05 -0.40
N ARG A 105 -1.64 17.57 -1.60
CA ARG A 105 -2.93 16.92 -1.82
C ARG A 105 -3.08 15.62 -1.04
N LEU A 106 -2.04 14.78 -0.98
CA LEU A 106 -2.07 13.56 -0.16
C LEU A 106 -2.26 13.86 1.32
N LEU A 107 -1.56 14.86 1.85
CA LEU A 107 -1.71 15.26 3.25
C LEU A 107 -3.11 15.81 3.54
N ALA A 108 -3.67 16.63 2.65
CA ALA A 108 -5.04 17.11 2.77
C ALA A 108 -6.08 15.97 2.69
N ALA A 109 -5.85 14.97 1.83
CA ALA A 109 -6.69 13.78 1.75
C ALA A 109 -6.63 12.95 3.05
N ALA A 110 -5.43 12.78 3.61
CA ALA A 110 -5.24 12.09 4.89
C ALA A 110 -5.96 12.80 6.04
N GLU A 111 -5.82 14.13 6.14
CA GLU A 111 -6.51 14.94 7.15
C GLU A 111 -8.04 14.81 6.99
N LYS A 112 -8.55 14.94 5.77
CA LYS A 112 -9.99 14.80 5.48
C LYS A 112 -10.55 13.43 5.89
N GLY A 113 -9.81 12.35 5.62
CA GLY A 113 -10.22 10.98 5.95
C GLY A 113 -9.92 10.56 7.39
N GLY A 114 -9.13 11.33 8.14
CA GLY A 114 -8.59 10.90 9.44
C GLY A 114 -7.59 9.76 9.33
N ALA A 115 -6.96 9.59 8.16
CA ALA A 115 -6.00 8.56 7.85
C ALA A 115 -4.57 9.03 8.04
N ARG A 116 -3.62 8.08 8.03
CA ARG A 116 -2.18 8.37 8.13
C ARG A 116 -1.45 7.96 6.86
N LEU A 117 -0.55 8.84 6.42
CA LEU A 117 0.42 8.56 5.38
C LEU A 117 1.74 8.10 6.03
N HIS A 118 2.10 6.85 5.81
CA HIS A 118 3.33 6.26 6.33
C HIS A 118 4.40 6.21 5.24
N VAL A 119 5.57 6.75 5.55
CA VAL A 119 6.74 6.71 4.65
C VAL A 119 7.86 5.96 5.39
N PRO A 120 8.13 4.69 5.02
CA PRO A 120 9.20 3.92 5.64
C PRO A 120 10.56 4.52 5.27
N ALA A 121 11.55 4.33 6.12
CA ALA A 121 12.92 4.85 5.92
C ALA A 121 13.61 4.32 4.65
N GLY A 122 13.08 3.26 4.06
CA GLY A 122 13.54 2.70 2.78
C GLY A 122 15.01 2.32 2.77
N ALA A 123 15.70 2.70 1.69
CA ALA A 123 17.13 2.41 1.53
C ALA A 123 18.04 3.19 2.50
N THR A 124 17.50 4.19 3.21
CA THR A 124 18.22 4.92 4.25
C THR A 124 18.01 4.24 5.60
N ALA A 125 18.41 2.98 5.70
CA ALA A 125 18.21 2.11 6.87
C ALA A 125 18.77 2.68 8.20
N GLY A 126 19.51 3.78 8.15
CA GLY A 126 20.04 4.45 9.34
C GLY A 126 19.10 5.49 9.98
N LEU A 127 18.00 5.91 9.30
CA LEU A 127 17.13 6.95 9.86
C LEU A 127 16.34 6.47 11.07
N ASP A 128 15.86 5.23 11.03
CA ASP A 128 15.15 4.64 12.17
C ASP A 128 16.10 4.41 13.34
N GLY A 129 17.35 3.98 13.05
CA GLY A 129 18.41 3.86 14.04
C GLY A 129 18.82 5.21 14.66
N LEU A 130 18.90 6.28 13.88
CA LEU A 130 19.17 7.63 14.37
C LEU A 130 18.02 8.17 15.21
N GLY A 131 16.76 7.81 14.87
CA GLY A 131 15.58 8.14 15.68
C GLY A 131 15.58 7.48 17.06
N ALA A 132 16.13 6.27 17.18
CA ALA A 132 16.24 5.52 18.44
C ALA A 132 17.34 6.01 19.38
N LEU A 133 18.21 6.91 18.92
CA LEU A 133 19.31 7.50 19.72
C LEU A 133 18.89 8.80 20.45
N LYS A 134 17.64 9.20 20.36
CA LYS A 134 17.05 10.31 21.13
C LYS A 134 16.35 9.76 22.35
#